data_101c9e1be1dfbcbe358ee81cfc7a9cdb
#
_entry.id   101c9e1be1dfbcbe358ee81cfc7a9cdb
#
_cell.length_a   1.000
_cell.length_b   1.000
_cell.length_c   1.000
_cell.angle_alpha   90.00
_cell.angle_beta   90.00
_cell.angle_gamma   90.00
#
_symmetry.space_group_name_H-M   'P 1'
#
loop_
_entity.id
_entity.type
_entity.pdbx_description
1 polymer ?
#
loop_
_entity_poly.entity_id
_entity_poly.type
_entity_poly.pdbx_seq_one_letter_code
_entity_poly.pdbx_strand_id
1 'polypeptide(L)'
;MKVSVFGLGKLGLCTAACFAARGHQVGGYDADPAVMASLQARQNPIQETGLDDLLDQAWPNLSIIDQPAALLRDTDISLIIVPTPSQPDGRFSNQAVEAVLRLIGPALGQKKIFHVVAIVSTVMPGSCQRVFQPLLEELSGQVCGKDFGLAYNPEFIALGSVIHNFLNPDLVLIGASDPLTGEVVRQLYRSSCDNQPHFAVMSLITAEITKLSLNCYVTMKITFANELAAICELIPGAEADVITRALGADTRIGSKCLKGGLGFGGPCFPRDNLAFQALAREAGWEAQLAPRVVEFNNDIPRRLVGFLRRHLREKSRVALLGLAYKPDTPVVEESQAIMVAQQLAQAGFTVQVHDPQALDQARDILGNLVHYCPDPQACVENAHAIALLTNWPIYSGWDWPTLAELTAPKPLLLDCWGTLQGKIPPTFRYLCVGVGAAPCCEDPIYEPAANL
;
A
#
# COMPACT_ATOMS: atom_id res chain seq x y z
N MET A 1 -21.23 -19.92 4.23
CA MET A 1 -20.93 -20.28 2.84
C MET A 1 -19.68 -21.14 2.79
N LYS A 2 -19.47 -21.89 1.72
CA LYS A 2 -18.23 -22.61 1.44
C LYS A 2 -17.40 -21.82 0.45
N VAL A 3 -16.21 -21.46 0.84
CA VAL A 3 -15.33 -20.51 0.09
C VAL A 3 -14.03 -21.21 -0.27
N SER A 4 -13.54 -21.05 -1.49
CA SER A 4 -12.19 -21.43 -1.85
C SER A 4 -11.33 -20.18 -2.11
N VAL A 5 -10.08 -20.21 -1.66
CA VAL A 5 -9.11 -19.14 -1.85
C VAL A 5 -7.90 -19.69 -2.58
N PHE A 6 -7.59 -19.12 -3.74
CA PHE A 6 -6.44 -19.45 -4.56
C PHE A 6 -5.41 -18.32 -4.48
N GLY A 7 -4.25 -18.63 -3.93
CA GLY A 7 -3.21 -17.70 -3.52
C GLY A 7 -3.31 -17.40 -2.02
N LEU A 8 -2.35 -17.89 -1.24
CA LEU A 8 -2.28 -17.75 0.22
C LEU A 8 -1.08 -16.88 0.65
N GLY A 9 -0.72 -15.90 -0.18
CA GLY A 9 0.20 -14.84 0.20
C GLY A 9 -0.41 -13.89 1.25
N LYS A 10 0.23 -12.74 1.51
CA LYS A 10 -0.18 -11.80 2.58
C LYS A 10 -1.67 -11.47 2.57
N LEU A 11 -2.23 -11.11 1.43
CA LEU A 11 -3.65 -10.78 1.33
C LEU A 11 -4.52 -12.04 1.40
N GLY A 12 -4.18 -13.09 0.64
CA GLY A 12 -5.03 -14.26 0.51
C GLY A 12 -5.17 -15.08 1.80
N LEU A 13 -4.08 -15.25 2.56
CA LEU A 13 -4.15 -15.95 3.84
C LEU A 13 -4.96 -15.16 4.88
N CYS A 14 -4.74 -13.84 4.97
CA CYS A 14 -5.56 -12.99 5.86
C CYS A 14 -7.03 -13.03 5.48
N THR A 15 -7.36 -12.97 4.18
CA THR A 15 -8.74 -13.07 3.67
C THR A 15 -9.37 -14.43 4.03
N ALA A 16 -8.64 -15.53 3.80
CA ALA A 16 -9.10 -16.89 4.15
C ALA A 16 -9.34 -17.03 5.65
N ALA A 17 -8.41 -16.54 6.47
CA ALA A 17 -8.52 -16.58 7.92
C ALA A 17 -9.69 -15.73 8.43
N CYS A 18 -9.91 -14.52 7.90
CA CYS A 18 -11.05 -13.68 8.25
C CYS A 18 -12.37 -14.37 7.97
N PHE A 19 -12.57 -14.95 6.78
CA PHE A 19 -13.79 -15.67 6.45
C PHE A 19 -13.99 -16.91 7.36
N ALA A 20 -12.93 -17.69 7.59
CA ALA A 20 -12.99 -18.87 8.42
C ALA A 20 -13.32 -18.56 9.90
N ALA A 21 -12.74 -17.50 10.46
CA ALA A 21 -13.02 -17.03 11.81
C ALA A 21 -14.49 -16.53 11.96
N ARG A 22 -15.12 -16.11 10.85
CA ARG A 22 -16.54 -15.72 10.81
C ARG A 22 -17.50 -16.90 10.52
N GLY A 23 -16.98 -18.13 10.57
CA GLY A 23 -17.79 -19.35 10.49
C GLY A 23 -18.08 -19.84 9.07
N HIS A 24 -17.41 -19.28 8.04
CA HIS A 24 -17.44 -19.84 6.70
C HIS A 24 -16.52 -21.06 6.62
N GLN A 25 -16.90 -22.09 5.87
CA GLN A 25 -16.02 -23.20 5.56
C GLN A 25 -15.07 -22.78 4.44
N VAL A 26 -13.78 -22.64 4.74
CA VAL A 26 -12.80 -22.10 3.82
C VAL A 26 -11.78 -23.17 3.45
N GLY A 27 -11.56 -23.35 2.16
CA GLY A 27 -10.46 -24.13 1.64
C GLY A 27 -9.43 -23.22 0.94
N GLY A 28 -8.15 -23.40 1.25
CA GLY A 28 -7.05 -22.62 0.67
C GLY A 28 -6.11 -23.46 -0.17
N TYR A 29 -5.59 -22.88 -1.26
CA TYR A 29 -4.56 -23.44 -2.12
C TYR A 29 -3.55 -22.36 -2.51
N ASP A 30 -2.27 -22.73 -2.52
CA ASP A 30 -1.20 -21.92 -3.10
C ASP A 30 -0.35 -22.76 -4.06
N ALA A 31 0.25 -22.11 -5.04
CA ALA A 31 1.17 -22.77 -5.98
C ALA A 31 2.56 -23.00 -5.38
N ASP A 32 2.91 -22.28 -4.30
CA ASP A 32 4.18 -22.43 -3.60
C ASP A 32 4.12 -23.62 -2.62
N PRO A 33 4.90 -24.70 -2.86
CA PRO A 33 4.91 -25.86 -1.98
C PRO A 33 5.38 -25.53 -0.55
N ALA A 34 6.22 -24.52 -0.36
CA ALA A 34 6.71 -24.13 0.97
C ALA A 34 5.60 -23.48 1.80
N VAL A 35 4.79 -22.62 1.18
CA VAL A 35 3.60 -22.01 1.79
C VAL A 35 2.61 -23.13 2.15
N MET A 36 2.32 -24.05 1.23
CA MET A 36 1.41 -25.18 1.46
C MET A 36 1.87 -26.06 2.62
N ALA A 37 3.15 -26.44 2.65
CA ALA A 37 3.70 -27.29 3.71
C ALA A 37 3.62 -26.61 5.09
N SER A 38 3.97 -25.33 5.17
CA SER A 38 3.87 -24.54 6.42
C SER A 38 2.44 -24.49 6.94
N LEU A 39 1.48 -24.16 6.08
CA LEU A 39 0.07 -24.05 6.47
C LEU A 39 -0.57 -25.40 6.80
N GLN A 40 -0.19 -26.49 6.12
CA GLN A 40 -0.62 -27.85 6.48
C GLN A 40 -0.08 -28.27 7.86
N ALA A 41 1.12 -27.80 8.23
CA ALA A 41 1.67 -27.95 9.57
C ALA A 41 1.11 -26.94 10.61
N ARG A 42 0.13 -26.12 10.21
CA ARG A 42 -0.44 -25.02 11.01
C ARG A 42 0.60 -23.99 11.47
N GLN A 43 1.60 -23.74 10.64
CA GLN A 43 2.60 -22.71 10.85
C GLN A 43 2.29 -21.52 9.95
N ASN A 44 2.34 -20.32 10.51
CA ASN A 44 2.11 -19.09 9.76
C ASN A 44 3.38 -18.69 8.97
N PRO A 45 3.36 -18.67 7.63
CA PRO A 45 4.50 -18.25 6.83
C PRO A 45 4.53 -16.73 6.56
N ILE A 46 3.54 -15.96 7.06
CA ILE A 46 3.31 -14.57 6.71
C ILE A 46 3.41 -13.67 7.94
N GLN A 47 4.15 -12.58 7.83
CA GLN A 47 4.17 -11.54 8.86
C GLN A 47 3.09 -10.50 8.58
N GLU A 48 2.04 -10.50 9.41
CA GLU A 48 0.98 -9.47 9.42
C GLU A 48 0.42 -9.33 10.84
N THR A 49 0.06 -8.12 11.23
CA THR A 49 -0.41 -7.81 12.60
C THR A 49 -1.68 -8.57 12.93
N GLY A 50 -1.66 -9.36 14.01
CA GLY A 50 -2.80 -10.12 14.52
C GLY A 50 -3.14 -11.40 13.75
N LEU A 51 -2.32 -11.81 12.76
CA LEU A 51 -2.60 -12.97 11.93
C LEU A 51 -2.48 -14.29 12.70
N ASP A 52 -1.54 -14.42 13.63
CA ASP A 52 -1.37 -15.65 14.41
C ASP A 52 -2.62 -15.93 15.25
N ASP A 53 -3.09 -14.93 15.99
CA ASP A 53 -4.31 -15.04 16.82
C ASP A 53 -5.56 -15.32 15.97
N LEU A 54 -5.62 -14.74 14.75
CA LEU A 54 -6.72 -14.96 13.83
C LEU A 54 -6.69 -16.37 13.24
N LEU A 55 -5.52 -16.91 12.91
CA LEU A 55 -5.37 -18.28 12.41
C LEU A 55 -5.79 -19.30 13.46
N ASP A 56 -5.46 -19.09 14.73
CA ASP A 56 -5.91 -19.99 15.82
C ASP A 56 -7.44 -20.08 15.89
N GLN A 57 -8.15 -18.97 15.65
CA GLN A 57 -9.61 -18.92 15.56
C GLN A 57 -10.14 -19.55 14.27
N ALA A 58 -9.39 -19.41 13.17
CA ALA A 58 -9.80 -19.82 11.83
C ALA A 58 -9.64 -21.33 11.59
N TRP A 59 -8.66 -22.01 12.20
CA TRP A 59 -8.32 -23.41 11.92
C TRP A 59 -9.49 -24.41 12.00
N PRO A 60 -10.50 -24.26 12.86
CA PRO A 60 -11.66 -25.15 12.84
C PRO A 60 -12.46 -25.14 11.54
N ASN A 61 -12.39 -24.05 10.78
CA ASN A 61 -13.12 -23.84 9.53
C ASN A 61 -12.21 -23.64 8.31
N LEU A 62 -10.87 -23.66 8.49
CA LEU A 62 -9.87 -23.47 7.43
C LEU A 62 -9.17 -24.80 7.13
N SER A 63 -9.21 -25.22 5.89
CA SER A 63 -8.54 -26.42 5.38
C SER A 63 -7.57 -26.06 4.25
N ILE A 64 -6.40 -26.65 4.24
CA ILE A 64 -5.37 -26.45 3.20
C ILE A 64 -5.39 -27.66 2.27
N ILE A 65 -5.75 -27.44 1.02
CA ILE A 65 -6.07 -28.50 0.04
C ILE A 65 -5.06 -28.44 -1.12
N ASP A 66 -4.37 -29.52 -1.38
CA ASP A 66 -3.35 -29.64 -2.44
C ASP A 66 -3.91 -29.89 -3.85
N GLN A 67 -5.22 -30.14 -3.95
CA GLN A 67 -5.90 -30.41 -5.22
C GLN A 67 -6.89 -29.30 -5.57
N PRO A 68 -6.52 -28.35 -6.44
CA PRO A 68 -7.36 -27.18 -6.78
C PRO A 68 -8.73 -27.56 -7.36
N ALA A 69 -8.80 -28.63 -8.16
CA ALA A 69 -10.07 -29.11 -8.73
C ALA A 69 -11.03 -29.67 -7.66
N ALA A 70 -10.50 -30.36 -6.64
CA ALA A 70 -11.31 -30.86 -5.52
C ALA A 70 -11.81 -29.69 -4.65
N LEU A 71 -10.95 -28.70 -4.43
CA LEU A 71 -11.29 -27.50 -3.68
C LEU A 71 -12.50 -26.76 -4.30
N LEU A 72 -12.54 -26.59 -5.61
CA LEU A 72 -13.65 -25.91 -6.28
C LEU A 72 -14.98 -26.71 -6.18
N ARG A 73 -14.92 -28.05 -6.27
CA ARG A 73 -16.17 -28.87 -6.30
C ARG A 73 -17.10 -28.63 -5.11
N ASP A 74 -16.54 -28.44 -3.93
CA ASP A 74 -17.29 -28.41 -2.69
C ASP A 74 -17.60 -26.97 -2.20
N THR A 75 -17.23 -25.94 -2.97
CA THR A 75 -17.40 -24.54 -2.58
C THR A 75 -18.45 -23.80 -3.41
N ASP A 76 -19.00 -22.70 -2.86
CA ASP A 76 -20.02 -21.85 -3.49
C ASP A 76 -19.36 -20.73 -4.31
N ILE A 77 -18.20 -20.26 -3.83
CA ILE A 77 -17.42 -19.17 -4.41
C ILE A 77 -15.92 -19.46 -4.34
N SER A 78 -15.20 -19.09 -5.40
CA SER A 78 -13.73 -19.13 -5.48
C SER A 78 -13.16 -17.73 -5.56
N LEU A 79 -12.26 -17.37 -4.67
CA LEU A 79 -11.54 -16.10 -4.66
C LEU A 79 -10.14 -16.30 -5.24
N ILE A 80 -9.78 -15.54 -6.28
CA ILE A 80 -8.47 -15.59 -6.93
C ILE A 80 -7.64 -14.40 -6.45
N ILE A 81 -6.62 -14.66 -5.61
CA ILE A 81 -5.80 -13.65 -4.93
C ILE A 81 -4.32 -13.92 -5.22
N VAL A 82 -3.94 -13.77 -6.46
CA VAL A 82 -2.58 -14.07 -6.94
C VAL A 82 -1.86 -12.82 -7.45
N PRO A 83 -0.52 -12.80 -7.52
CA PRO A 83 0.23 -11.65 -8.00
C PRO A 83 -0.10 -11.28 -9.45
N THR A 84 -0.21 -9.97 -9.72
CA THR A 84 -0.35 -9.40 -11.07
C THR A 84 0.74 -8.36 -11.29
N PRO A 85 2.01 -8.76 -11.53
CA PRO A 85 3.14 -7.83 -11.62
C PRO A 85 2.98 -6.87 -12.80
N SER A 86 3.57 -5.67 -12.64
CA SER A 86 3.61 -4.67 -13.71
C SER A 86 4.53 -5.13 -14.84
N GLN A 87 4.13 -4.82 -16.06
CA GLN A 87 4.91 -4.98 -17.29
C GLN A 87 5.62 -3.66 -17.64
N PRO A 88 6.63 -3.67 -18.52
CA PRO A 88 7.38 -2.46 -18.88
C PRO A 88 6.52 -1.33 -19.49
N ASP A 89 5.36 -1.64 -20.06
CA ASP A 89 4.40 -0.67 -20.60
C ASP A 89 3.44 -0.10 -19.55
N GLY A 90 3.58 -0.51 -18.29
CA GLY A 90 2.76 -0.11 -17.15
C GLY A 90 1.49 -0.96 -16.95
N ARG A 91 1.23 -1.94 -17.80
CA ARG A 91 0.08 -2.84 -17.66
C ARG A 91 0.35 -3.93 -16.63
N PHE A 92 -0.69 -4.58 -16.14
CA PHE A 92 -0.58 -5.75 -15.28
C PHE A 92 -0.57 -7.04 -16.07
N SER A 93 0.21 -8.02 -15.60
CA SER A 93 0.22 -9.38 -16.16
C SER A 93 -0.97 -10.17 -15.62
N ASN A 94 -1.71 -10.81 -16.51
CA ASN A 94 -2.80 -11.72 -16.18
C ASN A 94 -2.35 -13.17 -15.95
N GLN A 95 -1.07 -13.50 -16.18
CA GLN A 95 -0.56 -14.87 -16.27
C GLN A 95 -0.90 -15.74 -15.05
N ALA A 96 -0.72 -15.20 -13.83
CA ALA A 96 -1.00 -15.98 -12.62
C ALA A 96 -2.51 -16.22 -12.44
N VAL A 97 -3.36 -15.23 -12.77
CA VAL A 97 -4.81 -15.41 -12.75
C VAL A 97 -5.23 -16.47 -13.77
N GLU A 98 -4.78 -16.38 -15.02
CA GLU A 98 -5.07 -17.36 -16.06
C GLU A 98 -4.59 -18.77 -15.68
N ALA A 99 -3.43 -18.90 -15.03
CA ALA A 99 -2.93 -20.18 -14.54
C ALA A 99 -3.92 -20.83 -13.55
N VAL A 100 -4.43 -20.07 -12.58
CA VAL A 100 -5.46 -20.56 -11.66
C VAL A 100 -6.74 -20.93 -12.40
N LEU A 101 -7.21 -20.08 -13.33
CA LEU A 101 -8.42 -20.37 -14.10
C LEU A 101 -8.30 -21.65 -14.93
N ARG A 102 -7.11 -21.95 -15.49
CA ARG A 102 -6.83 -23.22 -16.19
C ARG A 102 -6.87 -24.44 -15.26
N LEU A 103 -6.48 -24.28 -13.99
CA LEU A 103 -6.56 -25.35 -12.99
C LEU A 103 -8.00 -25.65 -12.59
N ILE A 104 -8.85 -24.63 -12.46
CA ILE A 104 -10.21 -24.78 -11.92
C ILE A 104 -11.29 -24.93 -13.00
N GLY A 105 -11.06 -24.42 -14.22
CA GLY A 105 -12.05 -24.39 -15.29
C GLY A 105 -12.65 -25.75 -15.64
N PRO A 106 -11.86 -26.83 -15.81
CA PRO A 106 -12.43 -28.17 -16.06
C PRO A 106 -13.31 -28.69 -14.91
N ALA A 107 -12.97 -28.38 -13.65
CA ALA A 107 -13.78 -28.75 -12.50
C ALA A 107 -15.07 -27.92 -12.40
N LEU A 108 -15.03 -26.66 -12.83
CA LEU A 108 -16.20 -25.79 -12.95
C LEU A 108 -17.24 -26.41 -13.91
N GLY A 109 -16.81 -26.98 -15.04
CA GLY A 109 -17.67 -27.67 -15.99
C GLY A 109 -18.40 -28.91 -15.42
N GLN A 110 -17.89 -29.50 -14.35
CA GLN A 110 -18.49 -30.64 -13.67
C GLN A 110 -19.52 -30.24 -12.61
N LYS A 111 -19.58 -28.97 -12.21
CA LYS A 111 -20.54 -28.49 -11.20
C LYS A 111 -21.95 -28.49 -11.76
N LYS A 112 -22.90 -28.86 -10.87
CA LYS A 112 -24.34 -28.80 -11.18
C LYS A 112 -25.05 -27.64 -10.46
N ILE A 113 -24.33 -26.94 -9.60
CA ILE A 113 -24.83 -25.83 -8.80
C ILE A 113 -24.07 -24.58 -9.26
N PHE A 114 -24.79 -23.46 -9.36
CA PHE A 114 -24.19 -22.16 -9.69
C PHE A 114 -22.99 -21.85 -8.80
N HIS A 115 -21.88 -21.45 -9.38
CA HIS A 115 -20.64 -21.14 -8.70
C HIS A 115 -20.12 -19.77 -9.10
N VAL A 116 -19.61 -19.00 -8.17
CA VAL A 116 -19.03 -17.70 -8.44
C VAL A 116 -17.51 -17.80 -8.46
N VAL A 117 -16.88 -17.33 -9.53
CA VAL A 117 -15.43 -17.10 -9.61
C VAL A 117 -15.19 -15.60 -9.43
N ALA A 118 -14.56 -15.22 -8.33
CA ALA A 118 -14.28 -13.83 -8.00
C ALA A 118 -12.78 -13.52 -8.14
N ILE A 119 -12.45 -12.60 -9.02
CA ILE A 119 -11.09 -12.08 -9.20
C ILE A 119 -10.88 -10.96 -8.19
N VAL A 120 -9.99 -11.18 -7.23
CA VAL A 120 -9.62 -10.21 -6.19
C VAL A 120 -8.34 -9.47 -6.57
N SER A 121 -7.46 -10.13 -7.31
CA SER A 121 -6.24 -9.52 -7.85
C SER A 121 -6.55 -8.28 -8.68
N THR A 122 -5.74 -7.23 -8.53
CA THR A 122 -5.88 -6.02 -9.37
C THR A 122 -5.45 -6.34 -10.80
N VAL A 123 -6.34 -6.12 -11.75
CA VAL A 123 -6.13 -6.41 -13.17
C VAL A 123 -6.39 -5.19 -14.04
N MET A 124 -5.93 -5.21 -15.30
CA MET A 124 -6.25 -4.16 -16.27
C MET A 124 -7.72 -4.17 -16.61
N PRO A 125 -8.37 -2.99 -16.75
CA PRO A 125 -9.75 -2.90 -17.18
C PRO A 125 -10.03 -3.63 -18.51
N GLY A 126 -11.05 -4.46 -18.48
CA GLY A 126 -11.42 -5.36 -19.57
C GLY A 126 -10.85 -6.78 -19.45
N SER A 127 -9.98 -7.07 -18.47
CA SER A 127 -9.41 -8.41 -18.27
C SER A 127 -10.49 -9.45 -17.97
N CYS A 128 -11.44 -9.13 -17.10
CA CYS A 128 -12.53 -10.06 -16.77
C CYS A 128 -13.35 -10.46 -17.99
N GLN A 129 -13.80 -9.49 -18.79
CA GLN A 129 -14.69 -9.77 -19.92
C GLN A 129 -13.97 -10.27 -21.17
N ARG A 130 -12.74 -9.78 -21.45
CA ARG A 130 -12.03 -10.09 -22.70
C ARG A 130 -11.08 -11.29 -22.58
N VAL A 131 -10.67 -11.65 -21.35
CA VAL A 131 -9.69 -12.72 -21.13
C VAL A 131 -10.27 -13.83 -20.25
N PHE A 132 -10.72 -13.49 -19.02
CA PHE A 132 -11.06 -14.52 -18.03
C PHE A 132 -12.40 -15.18 -18.31
N GLN A 133 -13.41 -14.43 -18.72
CA GLN A 133 -14.69 -15.00 -19.06
C GLN A 133 -14.61 -15.98 -20.25
N PRO A 134 -14.04 -15.62 -21.42
CA PRO A 134 -13.91 -16.57 -22.54
C PRO A 134 -13.07 -17.79 -22.16
N LEU A 135 -12.01 -17.62 -21.37
CA LEU A 135 -11.17 -18.72 -20.91
C LEU A 135 -11.96 -19.71 -20.04
N LEU A 136 -12.75 -19.21 -19.09
CA LEU A 136 -13.59 -20.07 -18.23
C LEU A 136 -14.69 -20.77 -19.04
N GLU A 137 -15.33 -20.07 -19.97
CA GLU A 137 -16.35 -20.67 -20.86
C GLU A 137 -15.77 -21.76 -21.74
N GLU A 138 -14.58 -21.57 -22.32
CA GLU A 138 -13.85 -22.57 -23.10
C GLU A 138 -13.51 -23.82 -22.26
N LEU A 139 -12.93 -23.62 -21.07
CA LEU A 139 -12.45 -24.71 -20.22
C LEU A 139 -13.56 -25.50 -19.53
N SER A 140 -14.68 -24.85 -19.22
CA SER A 140 -15.81 -25.45 -18.50
C SER A 140 -16.90 -25.99 -19.43
N GLY A 141 -17.01 -25.45 -20.65
CA GLY A 141 -18.15 -25.68 -21.54
C GLY A 141 -19.46 -25.08 -21.02
N GLN A 142 -19.39 -24.15 -20.05
CA GLN A 142 -20.52 -23.48 -19.40
C GLN A 142 -20.60 -22.01 -19.83
N VAL A 143 -21.75 -21.38 -19.63
CA VAL A 143 -22.03 -19.99 -20.02
C VAL A 143 -22.02 -19.09 -18.78
N CYS A 144 -21.19 -18.06 -18.78
CA CYS A 144 -21.13 -17.06 -17.74
C CYS A 144 -22.46 -16.28 -17.62
N GLY A 145 -22.88 -16.00 -16.40
CA GLY A 145 -24.16 -15.35 -16.09
C GLY A 145 -25.37 -16.28 -16.14
N LYS A 146 -25.17 -17.56 -16.52
CA LYS A 146 -26.21 -18.58 -16.55
C LYS A 146 -25.85 -19.80 -15.69
N ASP A 147 -24.73 -20.43 -15.99
CA ASP A 147 -24.30 -21.68 -15.35
C ASP A 147 -23.27 -21.39 -14.24
N PHE A 148 -22.48 -20.32 -14.37
CA PHE A 148 -21.58 -19.79 -13.34
C PHE A 148 -21.56 -18.25 -13.41
N GLY A 149 -21.05 -17.61 -12.33
CA GLY A 149 -20.87 -16.17 -12.26
C GLY A 149 -19.40 -15.77 -12.22
N LEU A 150 -19.05 -14.66 -12.90
CA LEU A 150 -17.74 -14.02 -12.79
C LEU A 150 -17.88 -12.70 -12.03
N ALA A 151 -17.11 -12.54 -10.96
CA ALA A 151 -17.03 -11.30 -10.21
C ALA A 151 -15.63 -10.70 -10.28
N TYR A 152 -15.54 -9.39 -10.18
CA TYR A 152 -14.33 -8.63 -9.85
C TYR A 152 -14.56 -7.96 -8.49
N ASN A 153 -13.77 -8.35 -7.52
CA ASN A 153 -13.96 -7.90 -6.14
C ASN A 153 -12.61 -7.55 -5.50
N PRO A 154 -11.99 -6.45 -5.96
CA PRO A 154 -10.67 -6.05 -5.48
C PRO A 154 -10.73 -5.47 -4.07
N GLU A 155 -9.63 -5.62 -3.33
CA GLU A 155 -9.49 -5.08 -1.98
C GLU A 155 -8.84 -3.68 -1.99
N PHE A 156 -9.16 -2.89 -0.95
CA PHE A 156 -8.59 -1.56 -0.68
C PHE A 156 -7.84 -1.56 0.65
N ILE A 157 -7.00 -2.56 0.85
CA ILE A 157 -6.34 -2.89 2.10
C ILE A 157 -4.91 -2.38 2.09
N ALA A 158 -4.45 -1.87 3.25
CA ALA A 158 -3.08 -1.47 3.48
C ALA A 158 -2.33 -2.53 4.30
N LEU A 159 -1.11 -2.90 3.87
CA LEU A 159 -0.23 -3.82 4.60
C LEU A 159 0.00 -3.35 6.04
N GLY A 160 0.13 -4.27 6.99
CA GLY A 160 0.23 -3.97 8.43
C GLY A 160 -1.12 -3.71 9.12
N SER A 161 -2.23 -3.63 8.34
CA SER A 161 -3.60 -3.45 8.84
C SER A 161 -4.60 -4.27 8.03
N VAL A 162 -4.14 -5.36 7.40
CA VAL A 162 -4.94 -6.17 6.46
C VAL A 162 -6.20 -6.67 7.11
N ILE A 163 -6.10 -7.31 8.26
CA ILE A 163 -7.23 -7.91 8.99
C ILE A 163 -8.24 -6.84 9.40
N HIS A 164 -7.78 -5.75 10.00
CA HIS A 164 -8.67 -4.67 10.43
C HIS A 164 -9.42 -4.03 9.25
N ASN A 165 -8.71 -3.74 8.16
CA ASN A 165 -9.31 -3.14 6.97
C ASN A 165 -10.28 -4.09 6.26
N PHE A 166 -10.00 -5.40 6.28
CA PHE A 166 -10.89 -6.41 5.72
C PHE A 166 -12.20 -6.53 6.52
N LEU A 167 -12.11 -6.52 7.85
CA LEU A 167 -13.29 -6.63 8.73
C LEU A 167 -14.05 -5.31 8.84
N ASN A 168 -13.43 -4.17 8.55
CA ASN A 168 -14.03 -2.84 8.65
C ASN A 168 -13.84 -2.00 7.37
N PRO A 169 -14.22 -2.49 6.18
CA PRO A 169 -14.06 -1.74 4.94
C PRO A 169 -15.03 -0.56 4.87
N ASP A 170 -14.59 0.58 4.33
CA ASP A 170 -15.50 1.69 3.98
C ASP A 170 -16.37 1.32 2.76
N LEU A 171 -15.77 0.56 1.83
CA LEU A 171 -16.33 0.21 0.53
C LEU A 171 -16.01 -1.24 0.19
N VAL A 172 -17.02 -2.00 -0.20
CA VAL A 172 -16.89 -3.29 -0.90
C VAL A 172 -17.29 -3.09 -2.36
N LEU A 173 -16.30 -3.12 -3.25
CA LEU A 173 -16.48 -2.95 -4.70
C LEU A 173 -16.77 -4.30 -5.35
N ILE A 174 -17.87 -4.40 -6.09
CA ILE A 174 -18.30 -5.64 -6.74
C ILE A 174 -18.61 -5.36 -8.20
N GLY A 175 -17.75 -5.81 -9.10
CA GLY A 175 -18.09 -5.99 -10.51
C GLY A 175 -18.74 -7.36 -10.70
N ALA A 176 -19.86 -7.45 -11.35
CA ALA A 176 -20.57 -8.72 -11.51
C ALA A 176 -21.01 -8.97 -12.95
N SER A 177 -20.93 -10.23 -13.41
CA SER A 177 -21.46 -10.65 -14.71
C SER A 177 -22.98 -10.64 -14.76
N ASP A 178 -23.63 -10.84 -13.62
CA ASP A 178 -25.08 -10.93 -13.46
C ASP A 178 -25.50 -10.57 -12.02
N PRO A 179 -26.81 -10.32 -11.76
CA PRO A 179 -27.29 -9.91 -10.45
C PRO A 179 -27.08 -10.96 -9.32
N LEU A 180 -27.18 -12.27 -9.65
CA LEU A 180 -27.00 -13.34 -8.68
C LEU A 180 -25.54 -13.38 -8.18
N THR A 181 -24.60 -13.24 -9.10
CA THR A 181 -23.15 -13.14 -8.79
C THR A 181 -22.87 -12.00 -7.81
N GLY A 182 -23.43 -10.82 -8.10
CA GLY A 182 -23.29 -9.65 -7.23
C GLY A 182 -23.84 -9.88 -5.83
N GLU A 183 -24.98 -10.56 -5.74
CA GLU A 183 -25.63 -10.85 -4.44
C GLU A 183 -24.85 -11.89 -3.62
N VAL A 184 -24.30 -12.94 -4.26
CA VAL A 184 -23.46 -13.94 -3.58
C VAL A 184 -22.24 -13.28 -2.94
N VAL A 185 -21.51 -12.42 -3.66
CA VAL A 185 -20.36 -11.68 -3.11
C VAL A 185 -20.81 -10.76 -1.98
N ARG A 186 -21.90 -10.00 -2.17
CA ARG A 186 -22.45 -9.13 -1.12
C ARG A 186 -22.78 -9.87 0.17
N GLN A 187 -23.42 -11.03 0.09
CA GLN A 187 -23.77 -11.84 1.24
C GLN A 187 -22.53 -12.35 1.99
N LEU A 188 -21.49 -12.74 1.27
CA LEU A 188 -20.22 -13.17 1.87
C LEU A 188 -19.63 -12.07 2.76
N TYR A 189 -19.49 -10.85 2.23
CA TYR A 189 -18.96 -9.73 3.01
C TYR A 189 -19.90 -9.25 4.11
N ARG A 190 -21.21 -9.20 3.86
CA ARG A 190 -22.21 -8.80 4.88
C ARG A 190 -22.18 -9.69 6.10
N SER A 191 -21.88 -10.99 5.94
CA SER A 191 -21.78 -11.94 7.05
C SER A 191 -20.39 -11.96 7.71
N SER A 192 -19.43 -11.21 7.19
CA SER A 192 -18.03 -11.26 7.64
C SER A 192 -17.51 -9.94 8.20
N CYS A 193 -18.00 -8.79 7.73
CA CYS A 193 -17.57 -7.48 8.21
C CYS A 193 -18.13 -7.14 9.59
N ASP A 194 -17.35 -6.41 10.39
CA ASP A 194 -17.78 -5.91 11.70
C ASP A 194 -18.62 -4.64 11.59
N ASN A 195 -18.43 -3.90 10.49
CA ASN A 195 -19.19 -2.69 10.18
C ASN A 195 -20.27 -2.96 9.10
N GLN A 196 -20.93 -1.89 8.66
CA GLN A 196 -21.87 -1.91 7.54
C GLN A 196 -21.26 -1.13 6.35
N PRO A 197 -20.42 -1.79 5.53
CA PRO A 197 -19.76 -1.09 4.42
C PRO A 197 -20.76 -0.65 3.35
N HIS A 198 -20.36 0.35 2.57
CA HIS A 198 -21.07 0.66 1.34
C HIS A 198 -20.76 -0.43 0.28
N PHE A 199 -21.81 -1.06 -0.25
CA PHE A 199 -21.68 -2.03 -1.36
C PHE A 199 -21.91 -1.33 -2.70
N ALA A 200 -20.85 -1.20 -3.50
CA ALA A 200 -20.93 -0.67 -4.86
C ALA A 200 -20.93 -1.81 -5.87
N VAL A 201 -22.13 -2.16 -6.36
CA VAL A 201 -22.31 -3.22 -7.36
C VAL A 201 -22.47 -2.60 -8.73
N MET A 202 -21.66 -3.09 -9.70
CA MET A 202 -21.61 -2.53 -11.05
C MET A 202 -21.14 -3.56 -12.08
N SER A 203 -21.00 -3.18 -13.34
CA SER A 203 -20.41 -4.07 -14.36
C SER A 203 -18.94 -4.34 -14.09
N LEU A 204 -18.42 -5.47 -14.59
CA LEU A 204 -17.02 -5.88 -14.44
C LEU A 204 -16.06 -4.76 -14.87
N ILE A 205 -16.23 -4.23 -16.07
CA ILE A 205 -15.34 -3.19 -16.60
C ILE A 205 -15.38 -1.90 -15.77
N THR A 206 -16.55 -1.51 -15.27
CA THR A 206 -16.70 -0.32 -14.43
C THR A 206 -15.99 -0.50 -13.10
N ALA A 207 -16.08 -1.69 -12.49
CA ALA A 207 -15.40 -1.99 -11.25
C ALA A 207 -13.86 -2.03 -11.41
N GLU A 208 -13.36 -2.59 -12.52
CA GLU A 208 -11.93 -2.59 -12.83
C GLU A 208 -11.38 -1.15 -12.98
N ILE A 209 -12.12 -0.27 -13.68
CA ILE A 209 -11.77 1.16 -13.79
C ILE A 209 -11.84 1.85 -12.41
N THR A 210 -12.89 1.57 -11.62
CA THR A 210 -13.09 2.16 -10.29
C THR A 210 -11.91 1.83 -9.37
N LYS A 211 -11.39 0.60 -9.41
CA LYS A 211 -10.23 0.18 -8.60
C LYS A 211 -9.02 1.05 -8.87
N LEU A 212 -8.64 1.23 -10.13
CA LEU A 212 -7.50 2.08 -10.50
C LEU A 212 -7.76 3.56 -10.17
N SER A 213 -8.96 4.05 -10.49
CA SER A 213 -9.34 5.44 -10.27
C SER A 213 -9.27 5.85 -8.80
N LEU A 214 -9.65 4.96 -7.87
CA LEU A 214 -9.60 5.24 -6.44
C LEU A 214 -8.15 5.51 -6.00
N ASN A 215 -7.20 4.66 -6.37
CA ASN A 215 -5.80 4.84 -6.02
C ASN A 215 -5.19 6.08 -6.67
N CYS A 216 -5.53 6.37 -7.94
CA CYS A 216 -5.11 7.61 -8.60
C CYS A 216 -5.68 8.86 -7.92
N TYR A 217 -6.93 8.81 -7.48
CA TYR A 217 -7.54 9.93 -6.75
C TYR A 217 -6.91 10.14 -5.37
N VAL A 218 -6.61 9.06 -4.65
CA VAL A 218 -5.91 9.12 -3.36
C VAL A 218 -4.52 9.75 -3.53
N THR A 219 -3.75 9.32 -4.53
CA THR A 219 -2.41 9.87 -4.80
C THR A 219 -2.47 11.34 -5.22
N MET A 220 -3.50 11.76 -5.95
CA MET A 220 -3.75 13.16 -6.26
C MET A 220 -4.00 14.00 -5.00
N LYS A 221 -4.79 13.50 -4.03
CA LYS A 221 -5.00 14.19 -2.73
C LYS A 221 -3.70 14.35 -1.95
N ILE A 222 -2.88 13.29 -1.89
CA ILE A 222 -1.57 13.34 -1.24
C ILE A 222 -0.66 14.35 -1.94
N THR A 223 -0.62 14.35 -3.27
CA THR A 223 0.18 15.30 -4.06
C THR A 223 -0.26 16.74 -3.83
N PHE A 224 -1.57 17.01 -3.83
CA PHE A 224 -2.10 18.34 -3.51
C PHE A 224 -1.72 18.80 -2.09
N ALA A 225 -1.78 17.91 -1.10
CA ALA A 225 -1.36 18.24 0.26
C ALA A 225 0.15 18.55 0.34
N ASN A 226 0.98 17.85 -0.43
CA ASN A 226 2.42 18.11 -0.51
C ASN A 226 2.75 19.42 -1.26
N GLU A 227 2.01 19.74 -2.31
CA GLU A 227 2.13 21.03 -2.99
C GLU A 227 1.73 22.18 -2.07
N LEU A 228 0.62 22.02 -1.32
CA LEU A 228 0.19 22.99 -0.32
C LEU A 228 1.24 23.16 0.79
N ALA A 229 1.86 22.06 1.24
CA ALA A 229 2.95 22.12 2.22
C ALA A 229 4.12 22.95 1.70
N ALA A 230 4.53 22.73 0.44
CA ALA A 230 5.59 23.51 -0.20
C ALA A 230 5.24 25.01 -0.29
N ILE A 231 4.01 25.37 -0.61
CA ILE A 231 3.53 26.74 -0.64
C ILE A 231 3.56 27.35 0.78
N CYS A 232 3.09 26.62 1.79
CA CYS A 232 3.07 27.12 3.17
C CYS A 232 4.48 27.41 3.69
N GLU A 233 5.48 26.61 3.35
CA GLU A 233 6.88 26.85 3.76
C GLU A 233 7.44 28.19 3.26
N LEU A 234 6.92 28.71 2.14
CA LEU A 234 7.31 30.00 1.56
C LEU A 234 6.59 31.20 2.22
N ILE A 235 5.56 30.94 3.02
CA ILE A 235 4.70 31.98 3.60
C ILE A 235 4.82 31.97 5.14
N PRO A 236 5.51 32.97 5.75
CA PRO A 236 5.67 33.00 7.19
C PRO A 236 4.36 32.88 7.96
N GLY A 237 4.30 31.97 8.92
CA GLY A 237 3.12 31.73 9.76
C GLY A 237 2.02 30.88 9.09
N ALA A 238 2.21 30.40 7.86
CA ALA A 238 1.30 29.45 7.24
C ALA A 238 1.59 28.02 7.75
N GLU A 239 0.52 27.23 7.96
CA GLU A 239 0.58 25.84 8.44
C GLU A 239 -0.31 24.93 7.57
N ALA A 240 0.31 24.08 6.76
CA ALA A 240 -0.40 23.20 5.84
C ALA A 240 -1.37 22.25 6.55
N ASP A 241 -0.97 21.67 7.70
CA ASP A 241 -1.83 20.76 8.48
C ASP A 241 -3.10 21.46 9.02
N VAL A 242 -3.04 22.74 9.35
CA VAL A 242 -4.22 23.54 9.75
C VAL A 242 -5.17 23.72 8.57
N ILE A 243 -4.61 24.05 7.41
CA ILE A 243 -5.39 24.24 6.17
C ILE A 243 -6.02 22.92 5.73
N THR A 244 -5.25 21.82 5.70
CA THR A 244 -5.77 20.53 5.24
C THR A 244 -6.83 19.95 6.18
N ARG A 245 -6.72 20.18 7.50
CA ARG A 245 -7.80 19.86 8.45
C ARG A 245 -9.08 20.65 8.17
N ALA A 246 -8.96 21.94 7.87
CA ALA A 246 -10.11 22.77 7.52
C ALA A 246 -10.76 22.31 6.20
N LEU A 247 -9.96 22.04 5.17
CA LEU A 247 -10.43 21.50 3.90
C LEU A 247 -11.09 20.12 4.09
N GLY A 248 -10.49 19.27 4.90
CA GLY A 248 -10.99 17.91 5.16
C GLY A 248 -12.31 17.87 5.95
N ALA A 249 -12.69 18.95 6.62
CA ALA A 249 -13.98 19.08 7.28
C ALA A 249 -15.14 19.28 6.29
N ASP A 250 -14.86 19.75 5.06
CA ASP A 250 -15.85 19.83 4.00
C ASP A 250 -16.16 18.42 3.48
N THR A 251 -17.43 18.02 3.52
CA THR A 251 -17.91 16.70 3.09
C THR A 251 -17.65 16.40 1.62
N ARG A 252 -17.46 17.42 0.78
CA ARG A 252 -17.08 17.27 -0.65
C ARG A 252 -15.64 16.81 -0.81
N ILE A 253 -14.80 16.99 0.20
CA ILE A 253 -13.35 16.71 0.18
C ILE A 253 -13.01 15.49 1.05
N GLY A 254 -13.40 15.52 2.33
CA GLY A 254 -13.09 14.52 3.34
C GLY A 254 -11.62 14.55 3.78
N SER A 255 -11.34 14.16 5.03
CA SER A 255 -10.04 14.32 5.69
C SER A 255 -9.02 13.23 5.33
N LYS A 256 -9.46 12.05 4.86
CA LYS A 256 -8.56 10.92 4.58
C LYS A 256 -7.59 11.25 3.43
N CYS A 257 -6.31 10.88 3.59
CA CYS A 257 -5.24 11.04 2.60
C CYS A 257 -4.98 12.52 2.19
N LEU A 258 -5.23 13.46 3.11
CA LEU A 258 -5.04 14.89 2.88
C LEU A 258 -4.05 15.47 3.91
N LYS A 259 -2.81 14.95 3.89
CA LYS A 259 -1.71 15.40 4.75
C LYS A 259 -0.42 15.50 3.93
N GLY A 260 0.30 16.62 4.11
CA GLY A 260 1.65 16.80 3.57
C GLY A 260 2.68 16.00 4.37
N GLY A 261 3.85 15.79 3.79
CA GLY A 261 4.95 15.03 4.36
C GLY A 261 5.90 14.53 3.29
N LEU A 262 6.29 13.25 3.35
CA LEU A 262 6.84 12.58 2.18
C LEU A 262 5.73 12.20 1.20
N GLY A 263 6.10 11.91 -0.04
CA GLY A 263 5.18 11.43 -1.04
C GLY A 263 4.73 9.98 -0.78
N PHE A 264 3.90 9.50 -1.66
CA PHE A 264 3.44 8.11 -1.60
C PHE A 264 4.50 7.14 -2.14
N GLY A 265 4.49 5.92 -1.60
CA GLY A 265 5.29 4.78 -2.02
C GLY A 265 4.47 3.49 -1.92
N GLY A 266 5.19 2.38 -1.75
CA GLY A 266 4.60 1.05 -1.63
C GLY A 266 4.21 0.42 -2.97
N PRO A 267 3.80 -0.86 -2.95
CA PRO A 267 3.63 -1.67 -4.16
C PRO A 267 2.41 -1.29 -5.02
N CYS A 268 1.50 -0.43 -4.53
CA CYS A 268 0.22 -0.20 -5.20
C CYS A 268 0.15 1.19 -5.88
N PHE A 269 0.39 2.26 -5.15
CA PHE A 269 0.13 3.62 -5.64
C PHE A 269 0.94 4.01 -6.88
N PRO A 270 2.27 3.81 -6.93
CA PRO A 270 3.05 4.14 -8.11
C PRO A 270 2.60 3.33 -9.34
N ARG A 271 2.45 2.02 -9.19
CA ARG A 271 2.10 1.14 -10.30
C ARG A 271 0.67 1.35 -10.81
N ASP A 272 -0.32 1.65 -9.94
CA ASP A 272 -1.70 1.89 -10.35
C ASP A 272 -1.84 3.20 -11.13
N ASN A 273 -1.04 4.22 -10.81
CA ASN A 273 -0.93 5.44 -11.63
C ASN A 273 -0.36 5.15 -13.04
N LEU A 274 0.64 4.27 -13.15
CA LEU A 274 1.17 3.85 -14.46
C LEU A 274 0.14 3.03 -15.25
N ALA A 275 -0.57 2.12 -14.57
CA ALA A 275 -1.64 1.34 -15.18
C ALA A 275 -2.80 2.21 -15.68
N PHE A 276 -3.17 3.26 -14.94
CA PHE A 276 -4.18 4.23 -15.36
C PHE A 276 -3.74 5.00 -16.61
N GLN A 277 -2.47 5.38 -16.70
CA GLN A 277 -1.91 6.00 -17.91
C GLN A 277 -1.94 5.03 -19.11
N ALA A 278 -1.60 3.74 -18.88
CA ALA A 278 -1.67 2.72 -19.92
C ALA A 278 -3.11 2.50 -20.40
N LEU A 279 -4.08 2.45 -19.49
CA LEU A 279 -5.50 2.38 -19.79
C LEU A 279 -5.98 3.57 -20.66
N ALA A 280 -5.59 4.78 -20.28
CA ALA A 280 -5.95 5.99 -21.03
C ALA A 280 -5.41 5.94 -22.48
N ARG A 281 -4.14 5.56 -22.66
CA ARG A 281 -3.53 5.38 -23.99
C ARG A 281 -4.25 4.33 -24.83
N GLU A 282 -4.63 3.20 -24.21
CA GLU A 282 -5.41 2.14 -24.89
C GLU A 282 -6.79 2.65 -25.36
N ALA A 283 -7.41 3.53 -24.56
CA ALA A 283 -8.68 4.18 -24.90
C ALA A 283 -8.54 5.33 -25.90
N GLY A 284 -7.34 5.66 -26.37
CA GLY A 284 -7.08 6.79 -27.28
C GLY A 284 -7.06 8.16 -26.60
N TRP A 285 -6.86 8.20 -25.28
CA TRP A 285 -6.78 9.42 -24.48
C TRP A 285 -5.42 9.58 -23.83
N GLU A 286 -4.89 10.80 -23.79
CA GLU A 286 -3.69 11.12 -23.04
C GLU A 286 -4.06 11.59 -21.63
N ALA A 287 -3.68 10.78 -20.61
CA ALA A 287 -3.91 11.14 -19.22
C ALA A 287 -3.08 12.39 -18.83
N GLN A 288 -3.73 13.39 -18.24
CA GLN A 288 -3.07 14.66 -17.88
C GLN A 288 -2.66 14.69 -16.41
N LEU A 289 -3.50 14.18 -15.50
CA LEU A 289 -3.27 14.28 -14.06
C LEU A 289 -2.30 13.22 -13.54
N ALA A 290 -2.50 11.95 -13.87
CA ALA A 290 -1.68 10.88 -13.33
C ALA A 290 -0.18 11.01 -13.61
N PRO A 291 0.28 11.44 -14.81
CA PRO A 291 1.70 11.72 -15.05
C PRO A 291 2.25 12.83 -14.14
N ARG A 292 1.51 13.92 -13.95
CA ARG A 292 1.92 15.05 -13.10
C ARG A 292 1.98 14.68 -11.63
N VAL A 293 1.05 13.86 -11.15
CA VAL A 293 1.06 13.30 -9.79
C VAL A 293 2.33 12.47 -9.56
N VAL A 294 2.68 11.59 -10.51
CA VAL A 294 3.90 10.76 -10.42
C VAL A 294 5.17 11.61 -10.48
N GLU A 295 5.23 12.57 -11.41
CA GLU A 295 6.36 13.49 -11.55
C GLU A 295 6.62 14.28 -10.27
N PHE A 296 5.58 14.90 -9.71
CA PHE A 296 5.68 15.65 -8.45
C PHE A 296 6.14 14.75 -7.30
N ASN A 297 5.54 13.55 -7.18
CA ASN A 297 5.89 12.59 -6.15
C ASN A 297 7.37 12.18 -6.21
N ASN A 298 7.88 11.93 -7.41
CA ASN A 298 9.28 11.53 -7.63
C ASN A 298 10.27 12.68 -7.39
N ASP A 299 9.81 13.93 -7.37
CA ASP A 299 10.62 15.10 -7.11
C ASP A 299 10.83 15.39 -5.62
N ILE A 300 9.94 14.89 -4.74
CA ILE A 300 10.01 15.15 -3.29
C ILE A 300 11.35 14.70 -2.67
N PRO A 301 11.89 13.50 -2.90
CA PRO A 301 13.19 13.10 -2.36
C PRO A 301 14.32 14.04 -2.80
N ARG A 302 14.34 14.46 -4.08
CA ARG A 302 15.35 15.36 -4.61
C ARG A 302 15.31 16.74 -3.92
N ARG A 303 14.12 17.28 -3.69
CA ARG A 303 13.91 18.55 -2.98
C ARG A 303 14.41 18.47 -1.54
N LEU A 304 14.08 17.39 -0.83
CA LEU A 304 14.54 17.15 0.53
C LEU A 304 16.07 17.06 0.61
N VAL A 305 16.69 16.32 -0.30
CA VAL A 305 18.16 16.20 -0.39
C VAL A 305 18.79 17.55 -0.74
N GLY A 306 18.20 18.31 -1.66
CA GLY A 306 18.62 19.67 -2.01
C GLY A 306 18.62 20.60 -0.80
N PHE A 307 17.55 20.54 0.01
CA PHE A 307 17.46 21.29 1.27
C PHE A 307 18.61 20.91 2.23
N LEU A 308 18.82 19.64 2.51
CA LEU A 308 19.89 19.19 3.40
C LEU A 308 21.28 19.60 2.90
N ARG A 309 21.52 19.55 1.59
CA ARG A 309 22.79 20.00 0.98
C ARG A 309 23.07 21.49 1.17
N ARG A 310 22.06 22.36 1.20
CA ARG A 310 22.24 23.79 1.47
C ARG A 310 22.59 24.08 2.92
N HIS A 311 22.12 23.25 3.84
CA HIS A 311 22.25 23.48 5.29
C HIS A 311 23.39 22.71 5.97
N LEU A 312 23.98 21.75 5.28
CA LEU A 312 25.01 20.87 5.80
C LEU A 312 26.29 20.97 4.99
N ARG A 313 27.43 20.80 5.66
CA ARG A 313 28.73 20.68 5.00
C ARG A 313 28.89 19.31 4.37
N GLU A 314 29.73 19.20 3.35
CA GLU A 314 30.15 17.91 2.80
C GLU A 314 30.63 16.96 3.90
N LYS A 315 30.35 15.66 3.76
CA LYS A 315 30.67 14.61 4.73
C LYS A 315 29.97 14.75 6.08
N SER A 316 28.99 15.66 6.23
CA SER A 316 28.17 15.69 7.43
C SER A 316 27.48 14.36 7.63
N ARG A 317 27.25 14.01 8.90
CA ARG A 317 26.57 12.80 9.29
C ARG A 317 25.06 13.06 9.37
N VAL A 318 24.27 12.29 8.64
CA VAL A 318 22.81 12.43 8.55
C VAL A 318 22.14 11.14 9.04
N ALA A 319 21.33 11.25 10.08
CA ALA A 319 20.50 10.15 10.58
C ALA A 319 19.12 10.17 9.92
N LEU A 320 18.71 9.06 9.34
CA LEU A 320 17.39 8.88 8.74
C LEU A 320 16.57 7.93 9.60
N LEU A 321 15.43 8.39 10.08
CA LEU A 321 14.51 7.66 10.92
C LEU A 321 13.28 7.21 10.12
N GLY A 322 13.21 5.91 9.87
CA GLY A 322 12.21 5.28 9.02
C GLY A 322 12.69 5.08 7.59
N LEU A 323 12.56 3.83 7.11
CA LEU A 323 12.91 3.40 5.74
C LEU A 323 11.74 2.74 5.03
N ALA A 324 10.82 2.14 5.79
CA ALA A 324 9.59 1.60 5.23
C ALA A 324 8.76 2.70 4.57
N TYR A 325 7.99 2.37 3.53
CA TYR A 325 7.13 3.34 2.84
C TYR A 325 6.01 3.90 3.73
N LYS A 326 5.67 3.22 4.81
CA LYS A 326 4.74 3.64 5.88
C LYS A 326 5.04 2.85 7.16
N PRO A 327 4.52 3.23 8.36
CA PRO A 327 4.65 2.44 9.57
C PRO A 327 3.92 1.08 9.48
N ASP A 328 4.21 0.20 10.44
CA ASP A 328 3.64 -1.14 10.65
C ASP A 328 3.85 -2.13 9.50
N THR A 329 4.94 -1.96 8.74
CA THR A 329 5.35 -2.88 7.68
C THR A 329 6.85 -2.81 7.42
N PRO A 330 7.51 -3.92 7.08
CA PRO A 330 8.91 -3.93 6.66
C PRO A 330 9.11 -3.53 5.19
N VAL A 331 8.05 -3.23 4.43
CA VAL A 331 8.11 -3.05 2.98
C VAL A 331 8.77 -1.72 2.62
N VAL A 332 9.81 -1.81 1.79
CA VAL A 332 10.59 -0.67 1.29
C VAL A 332 10.40 -0.41 -0.21
N GLU A 333 9.53 -1.17 -0.88
CA GLU A 333 9.21 -0.98 -2.30
C GLU A 333 8.69 0.44 -2.54
N GLU A 334 9.28 1.13 -3.54
CA GLU A 334 8.97 2.53 -3.87
C GLU A 334 9.01 3.48 -2.65
N SER A 335 9.78 3.15 -1.60
CA SER A 335 9.93 4.01 -0.44
C SER A 335 10.75 5.26 -0.77
N GLN A 336 10.17 6.42 -0.54
CA GLN A 336 10.87 7.69 -0.71
C GLN A 336 12.03 7.85 0.29
N ALA A 337 11.95 7.23 1.46
CA ALA A 337 13.04 7.22 2.42
C ALA A 337 14.28 6.48 1.90
N ILE A 338 14.09 5.38 1.18
CA ILE A 338 15.17 4.68 0.47
C ILE A 338 15.79 5.57 -0.60
N MET A 339 14.97 6.27 -1.39
CA MET A 339 15.45 7.20 -2.42
C MET A 339 16.26 8.36 -1.82
N VAL A 340 15.81 8.91 -0.68
CA VAL A 340 16.55 9.95 0.08
C VAL A 340 17.89 9.40 0.57
N ALA A 341 17.91 8.21 1.15
CA ALA A 341 19.14 7.59 1.65
C ALA A 341 20.18 7.38 0.54
N GLN A 342 19.76 6.87 -0.62
CA GLN A 342 20.62 6.70 -1.80
C GLN A 342 21.17 8.02 -2.30
N GLN A 343 20.34 9.05 -2.48
CA GLN A 343 20.73 10.34 -3.00
C GLN A 343 21.68 11.10 -2.04
N LEU A 344 21.47 10.99 -0.72
CA LEU A 344 22.38 11.58 0.27
C LEU A 344 23.74 10.89 0.27
N ALA A 345 23.77 9.56 0.22
CA ALA A 345 25.02 8.81 0.14
C ALA A 345 25.79 9.14 -1.14
N GLN A 346 25.11 9.23 -2.28
CA GLN A 346 25.70 9.65 -3.56
C GLN A 346 26.21 11.10 -3.53
N ALA A 347 25.57 11.96 -2.75
CA ALA A 347 26.02 13.35 -2.54
C ALA A 347 27.19 13.48 -1.55
N GLY A 348 27.74 12.37 -1.06
CA GLY A 348 28.94 12.32 -0.19
C GLY A 348 28.67 12.50 1.31
N PHE A 349 27.42 12.42 1.77
CA PHE A 349 27.09 12.42 3.18
C PHE A 349 27.38 11.04 3.81
N THR A 350 27.67 11.04 5.12
CA THR A 350 27.70 9.82 5.91
C THR A 350 26.27 9.56 6.41
N VAL A 351 25.58 8.58 5.84
CA VAL A 351 24.19 8.28 6.15
C VAL A 351 24.07 7.16 7.15
N GLN A 352 23.39 7.42 8.27
CA GLN A 352 23.01 6.45 9.29
C GLN A 352 21.50 6.22 9.19
N VAL A 353 21.06 4.97 9.27
CA VAL A 353 19.65 4.64 9.10
C VAL A 353 19.13 3.76 10.21
N HIS A 354 17.91 4.04 10.65
CA HIS A 354 17.16 3.21 11.60
C HIS A 354 15.72 3.03 11.11
N ASP A 355 15.23 1.81 11.23
CA ASP A 355 13.80 1.48 11.03
C ASP A 355 13.46 0.29 11.93
N PRO A 356 12.30 0.29 12.61
CA PRO A 356 11.90 -0.81 13.49
C PRO A 356 11.75 -2.18 12.80
N GLN A 357 11.44 -2.22 11.50
CA GLN A 357 11.12 -3.47 10.80
C GLN A 357 11.82 -3.63 9.44
N ALA A 358 12.26 -2.53 8.81
CA ALA A 358 12.65 -2.55 7.39
C ALA A 358 14.17 -2.65 7.14
N LEU A 359 15.01 -2.76 8.17
CA LEU A 359 16.47 -2.75 8.01
C LEU A 359 16.98 -3.85 7.08
N ASP A 360 16.44 -5.07 7.18
CA ASP A 360 16.89 -6.19 6.34
C ASP A 360 16.53 -5.98 4.86
N GLN A 361 15.27 -5.60 4.56
CA GLN A 361 14.88 -5.30 3.19
C GLN A 361 15.61 -4.07 2.62
N ALA A 362 15.86 -3.06 3.46
CA ALA A 362 16.65 -1.90 3.06
C ALA A 362 18.09 -2.28 2.73
N ARG A 363 18.68 -3.26 3.41
CA ARG A 363 20.04 -3.74 3.16
C ARG A 363 20.18 -4.38 1.78
N ASP A 364 19.15 -5.07 1.30
CA ASP A 364 19.13 -5.66 -0.04
C ASP A 364 19.22 -4.59 -1.14
N ILE A 365 18.71 -3.37 -0.87
CA ILE A 365 18.69 -2.26 -1.85
C ILE A 365 19.87 -1.30 -1.66
N LEU A 366 20.16 -0.91 -0.41
CA LEU A 366 21.17 0.11 -0.10
C LEU A 366 22.59 -0.48 0.03
N GLY A 367 22.72 -1.79 0.26
CA GLY A 367 24.02 -2.46 0.40
C GLY A 367 24.89 -1.77 1.44
N ASN A 368 26.09 -1.36 1.03
CA ASN A 368 27.09 -0.69 1.88
C ASN A 368 27.06 0.85 1.75
N LEU A 369 26.04 1.43 1.14
CA LEU A 369 25.93 2.88 0.95
C LEU A 369 25.67 3.64 2.26
N VAL A 370 25.11 2.95 3.28
CA VAL A 370 24.67 3.55 4.54
C VAL A 370 25.09 2.69 5.74
N HIS A 371 25.04 3.29 6.92
CA HIS A 371 25.28 2.58 8.20
C HIS A 371 23.93 2.19 8.82
N TYR A 372 23.68 0.91 9.01
CA TYR A 372 22.47 0.38 9.63
C TYR A 372 22.59 0.36 11.13
N CYS A 373 21.72 1.06 11.82
CA CYS A 373 21.72 1.22 13.27
C CYS A 373 20.55 0.42 13.87
N PRO A 374 20.83 -0.55 14.77
CA PRO A 374 19.79 -1.37 15.38
C PRO A 374 18.98 -0.61 16.44
N ASP A 375 19.54 0.48 16.97
CA ASP A 375 18.91 1.30 17.99
C ASP A 375 19.00 2.80 17.65
N PRO A 376 18.10 3.62 18.25
CA PRO A 376 18.02 5.04 17.96
C PRO A 376 19.26 5.84 18.40
N GLN A 377 19.91 5.45 19.47
CA GLN A 377 21.08 6.15 20.01
C GLN A 377 22.24 6.05 19.03
N ALA A 378 22.54 4.82 18.58
CA ALA A 378 23.56 4.60 17.55
C ALA A 378 23.25 5.35 16.24
N CYS A 379 21.96 5.49 15.88
CA CYS A 379 21.56 6.20 14.66
C CYS A 379 21.81 7.71 14.74
N VAL A 380 21.58 8.34 15.90
CA VAL A 380 21.72 9.79 16.06
C VAL A 380 23.12 10.21 16.53
N GLU A 381 23.98 9.27 16.87
CA GLU A 381 25.32 9.55 17.40
C GLU A 381 26.16 10.40 16.43
N ASN A 382 26.61 11.57 16.91
CA ASN A 382 27.35 12.57 16.14
C ASN A 382 26.62 13.05 14.85
N ALA A 383 25.29 12.90 14.76
CA ALA A 383 24.52 13.38 13.64
C ALA A 383 24.47 14.90 13.61
N HIS A 384 24.75 15.48 12.44
CA HIS A 384 24.60 16.91 12.14
C HIS A 384 23.17 17.25 11.71
N ALA A 385 22.49 16.25 11.16
CA ALA A 385 21.06 16.32 10.87
C ALA A 385 20.36 15.00 11.15
N ILE A 386 19.10 15.08 11.53
CA ILE A 386 18.17 13.96 11.70
C ILE A 386 16.96 14.24 10.83
N ALA A 387 16.52 13.28 10.01
CA ALA A 387 15.29 13.40 9.23
C ALA A 387 14.32 12.27 9.58
N LEU A 388 13.11 12.63 10.05
CA LEU A 388 12.02 11.69 10.29
C LEU A 388 11.25 11.44 9.00
N LEU A 389 11.53 10.32 8.34
CA LEU A 389 11.02 9.99 7.01
C LEU A 389 9.81 9.06 7.04
N THR A 390 9.69 8.17 8.05
CA THR A 390 8.50 7.37 8.28
C THR A 390 7.98 7.63 9.69
N ASN A 391 6.72 7.95 9.82
CA ASN A 391 6.09 8.37 11.07
C ASN A 391 5.76 7.20 12.02
N TRP A 392 6.74 6.34 12.30
CA TRP A 392 6.61 5.31 13.31
C TRP A 392 6.26 5.90 14.67
N PRO A 393 5.24 5.40 15.39
CA PRO A 393 4.86 5.92 16.70
C PRO A 393 6.00 5.93 17.73
N ILE A 394 6.91 4.96 17.62
CA ILE A 394 8.06 4.81 18.54
C ILE A 394 8.94 6.07 18.56
N TYR A 395 9.14 6.76 17.42
CA TYR A 395 10.00 7.95 17.36
C TYR A 395 9.45 9.13 18.17
N SER A 396 8.14 9.25 18.27
CA SER A 396 7.51 10.30 19.07
C SER A 396 7.55 10.03 20.58
N GLY A 397 7.86 8.80 20.96
CA GLY A 397 8.05 8.36 22.36
C GLY A 397 9.51 8.38 22.85
N TRP A 398 10.48 8.73 21.99
CA TRP A 398 11.88 8.79 22.38
C TRP A 398 12.16 9.94 23.33
N ASP A 399 13.18 9.77 24.18
CA ASP A 399 13.73 10.82 25.05
C ASP A 399 14.66 11.75 24.25
N TRP A 400 14.05 12.70 23.53
CA TRP A 400 14.75 13.66 22.67
C TRP A 400 15.76 14.54 23.42
N PRO A 401 15.53 14.98 24.69
CA PRO A 401 16.54 15.64 25.50
C PRO A 401 17.82 14.83 25.67
N THR A 402 17.72 13.57 26.06
CA THR A 402 18.88 12.67 26.20
C THR A 402 19.55 12.39 24.85
N LEU A 403 18.78 12.18 23.78
CA LEU A 403 19.34 11.98 22.45
C LEU A 403 20.10 13.21 21.92
N ALA A 404 19.71 14.41 22.31
CA ALA A 404 20.41 15.64 21.94
C ALA A 404 21.87 15.67 22.41
N GLU A 405 22.18 15.02 23.56
CA GLU A 405 23.55 14.96 24.10
C GLU A 405 24.46 14.09 23.23
N LEU A 406 23.92 13.16 22.46
CA LEU A 406 24.66 12.26 21.58
C LEU A 406 24.94 12.86 20.21
N THR A 407 24.24 13.89 19.82
CA THR A 407 24.33 14.50 18.48
C THR A 407 25.48 15.51 18.37
N ALA A 408 25.76 15.96 17.15
CA ALA A 408 26.61 17.14 16.94
C ALA A 408 25.96 18.40 17.57
N PRO A 409 26.73 19.45 17.89
CA PRO A 409 26.16 20.68 18.44
C PRO A 409 25.11 21.33 17.52
N LYS A 410 23.91 21.64 18.05
CA LYS A 410 22.80 22.26 17.33
C LYS A 410 22.42 21.52 16.04
N PRO A 411 22.08 20.21 16.13
CA PRO A 411 21.75 19.43 14.94
C PRO A 411 20.45 19.93 14.31
N LEU A 412 20.36 19.83 13.00
CA LEU A 412 19.11 20.02 12.28
C LEU A 412 18.19 18.82 12.51
N LEU A 413 16.94 19.05 12.90
CA LEU A 413 15.92 18.00 12.95
C LEU A 413 14.78 18.34 12.00
N LEU A 414 14.65 17.56 10.94
CA LEU A 414 13.61 17.69 9.92
C LEU A 414 12.51 16.67 10.18
N ASP A 415 11.36 17.17 10.59
CA ASP A 415 10.15 16.35 10.82
C ASP A 415 9.22 16.43 9.60
N CYS A 416 9.22 15.39 8.78
CA CYS A 416 8.37 15.34 7.59
C CYS A 416 6.88 15.18 7.90
N TRP A 417 6.52 14.85 9.15
CA TRP A 417 5.15 14.48 9.50
C TRP A 417 4.50 15.34 10.58
N GLY A 418 5.26 16.25 11.19
CA GLY A 418 4.79 17.11 12.29
C GLY A 418 4.48 16.35 13.59
N THR A 419 4.98 15.12 13.74
CA THR A 419 4.68 14.26 14.91
C THR A 419 5.52 14.58 16.13
N LEU A 420 6.59 15.33 15.95
CA LEU A 420 7.53 15.73 17.01
C LEU A 420 7.31 17.16 17.48
N GLN A 421 6.36 17.90 16.91
CA GLN A 421 6.07 19.29 17.29
C GLN A 421 5.78 19.41 18.79
N GLY A 422 6.45 20.35 19.45
CA GLY A 422 6.34 20.58 20.90
C GLY A 422 7.05 19.56 21.79
N LYS A 423 7.73 18.56 21.23
CA LYS A 423 8.47 17.52 21.97
C LYS A 423 9.99 17.70 21.89
N ILE A 424 10.47 18.51 20.99
CA ILE A 424 11.88 18.66 20.67
C ILE A 424 12.50 19.78 21.53
N PRO A 425 13.62 19.54 22.22
CA PRO A 425 14.29 20.56 23.00
C PRO A 425 14.93 21.65 22.10
N PRO A 426 15.11 22.89 22.62
CA PRO A 426 15.68 24.03 21.86
C PRO A 426 17.13 23.83 21.41
N THR A 427 17.78 22.75 21.85
CA THR A 427 19.11 22.35 21.39
C THR A 427 19.13 21.94 19.93
N PHE A 428 17.98 21.49 19.39
CA PHE A 428 17.82 21.21 17.96
C PHE A 428 17.37 22.45 17.21
N ARG A 429 17.82 22.56 15.97
CA ARG A 429 17.23 23.41 14.96
C ARG A 429 16.07 22.59 14.35
N TYR A 430 14.86 22.75 14.89
CA TYR A 430 13.68 21.98 14.47
C TYR A 430 12.96 22.61 13.29
N LEU A 431 12.72 21.83 12.25
CA LEU A 431 11.92 22.20 11.09
C LEU A 431 10.86 21.15 10.82
N CYS A 432 9.67 21.61 10.46
CA CYS A 432 8.55 20.76 10.08
C CYS A 432 8.13 21.06 8.64
N VAL A 433 7.95 20.01 7.84
CA VAL A 433 7.41 20.14 6.48
C VAL A 433 6.02 20.78 6.53
N GLY A 434 5.78 21.74 5.64
CA GLY A 434 4.51 22.46 5.55
C GLY A 434 4.28 23.56 6.58
N VAL A 435 5.33 23.98 7.32
CA VAL A 435 5.25 25.10 8.26
C VAL A 435 6.18 26.21 7.79
N GLY A 436 5.60 27.39 7.53
CA GLY A 436 6.34 28.58 7.14
C GLY A 436 7.14 29.18 8.30
N ALA A 437 8.46 29.19 8.16
CA ALA A 437 9.38 29.76 9.14
C ALA A 437 9.21 31.28 9.26
N ALA A 438 9.55 31.85 10.47
CA ALA A 438 9.59 33.30 10.62
C ALA A 438 10.63 33.91 9.68
N PRO A 439 10.42 35.16 9.16
CA PRO A 439 11.24 35.77 8.10
C PRO A 439 12.73 35.92 8.38
N CYS A 440 13.17 35.68 9.59
CA CYS A 440 14.57 35.83 10.02
C CYS A 440 15.33 34.52 10.14
N CYS A 441 14.73 33.37 9.87
CA CYS A 441 15.29 32.15 10.38
C CYS A 441 15.75 31.11 9.35
N GLU A 442 15.12 30.94 8.16
CA GLU A 442 15.57 29.82 7.31
C GLU A 442 14.99 29.82 5.88
N ASP A 443 15.79 29.26 4.95
CA ASP A 443 15.32 28.95 3.60
C ASP A 443 14.25 27.86 3.62
N PRO A 444 13.26 27.89 2.74
CA PRO A 444 12.23 26.87 2.65
C PRO A 444 12.83 25.51 2.28
N ILE A 445 12.19 24.45 2.76
CA ILE A 445 12.59 23.07 2.41
C ILE A 445 12.48 22.86 0.90
N TYR A 446 11.45 23.45 0.28
CA TYR A 446 11.28 23.46 -1.16
C TYR A 446 11.75 24.78 -1.79
N GLU A 447 12.60 24.71 -2.77
CA GLU A 447 12.98 25.90 -3.55
C GLU A 447 11.77 26.41 -4.33
N PRO A 448 11.56 27.77 -4.36
CA PRO A 448 10.68 28.34 -5.37
C PRO A 448 11.17 27.91 -6.75
N ALA A 449 10.26 27.55 -7.64
CA ALA A 449 10.59 27.26 -9.02
C ALA A 449 11.35 28.48 -9.60
N ALA A 450 12.65 28.34 -9.77
CA ALA A 450 13.42 29.32 -10.49
C ALA A 450 12.95 29.25 -11.95
N ASN A 451 12.05 30.16 -12.32
CA ASN A 451 11.59 30.44 -13.70
C ASN A 451 11.51 29.18 -14.60
N LEU A 452 10.32 28.57 -14.66
CA LEU A 452 9.94 27.73 -15.79
C LEU A 452 9.86 28.58 -17.06
#